data_a4b9275c4bbc514e851818a0632f0068
#
_entry.id   a4b9275c4bbc514e851818a0632f0068
#
_cell.length_a   1.000
_cell.length_b   1.000
_cell.length_c   1.000
_cell.angle_alpha   90.00
_cell.angle_beta   90.00
_cell.angle_gamma   90.00
#
_symmetry.space_group_name_H-M   'P 1'
#
loop_
_entity.id
_entity.type
_entity.pdbx_description
1 polymer ?
#
loop_
_entity_poly.entity_id
_entity_poly.type
_entity_poly.pdbx_seq_one_letter_code
_entity_poly.pdbx_strand_id
1 'polypeptide(L)'
;MINSSAFQGKTAAYYTLGCKLNFSETSTFGKLLQEMGVRTAEKGEQADICLINTCSVTEVADHKCRQAIHRMVRQHPGAFVVVTGCYAQLEAEKVARIEGVDLVLGSDEKANLLQFLSEAWGDSLKEEGVKENTSTPYYYKKTKDIKSFAPSCSRGNRTRYFLKVQDGCDYFCTYCTIPYARGFSRNPTIASLVAQAEEAAREGGKEIVLTGVNIGDFGKTTGEQFIDLVKALDQVEGISRYRISSLEPDLLTDELIAFCAESRAFMPHFHIPLQSGSDTVLKLMHRHYDAQLFADKIHRIKALMPDAFIGVDVMVGCRGETPECFEETFDFLNGLDVTQLHVFPYSERPGTSALSIPYVVSDQDKKQRSKRLLDLSDQKTEAFYRQHIGQMAEVLFEKAPRGRAMHGFTRNYIRVELSARDADPALDNQLVEVRLGELTYDRQALKVNL
;
A
#
# COMPACT_ATOMS: atom_id res chain seq x y z
N MET A 1 12.92 -28.45 11.78
CA MET A 1 14.03 -27.72 11.08
C MET A 1 13.66 -27.62 9.62
N ILE A 2 13.75 -26.42 9.03
CA ILE A 2 13.44 -26.20 7.60
C ILE A 2 14.51 -26.95 6.76
N ASN A 3 14.08 -27.82 5.85
CA ASN A 3 14.99 -28.54 4.96
C ASN A 3 15.43 -27.60 3.82
N SER A 4 16.51 -26.83 4.02
CA SER A 4 17.03 -25.90 3.02
C SER A 4 17.54 -26.57 1.76
N SER A 5 17.92 -27.84 1.80
CA SER A 5 18.46 -28.54 0.62
C SER A 5 17.43 -28.74 -0.49
N ALA A 6 16.14 -28.83 -0.15
CA ALA A 6 15.06 -28.99 -1.14
C ALA A 6 14.81 -27.74 -1.98
N PHE A 7 15.28 -26.57 -1.53
CA PHE A 7 15.09 -25.28 -2.20
C PHE A 7 16.29 -24.83 -3.03
N GLN A 8 17.46 -25.43 -2.85
CA GLN A 8 18.69 -25.04 -3.53
C GLN A 8 18.55 -25.15 -5.06
N GLY A 9 18.87 -24.05 -5.74
CA GLY A 9 18.82 -23.96 -7.21
C GLY A 9 17.42 -23.82 -7.81
N LYS A 10 16.38 -23.77 -6.99
CA LYS A 10 14.99 -23.54 -7.42
C LYS A 10 14.72 -22.11 -7.82
N THR A 11 13.65 -21.88 -8.56
CA THR A 11 13.22 -20.58 -9.06
C THR A 11 11.84 -20.22 -8.53
N ALA A 12 11.63 -18.93 -8.19
CA ALA A 12 10.34 -18.45 -7.75
C ALA A 12 9.82 -17.28 -8.59
N ALA A 13 8.55 -17.31 -8.91
CA ALA A 13 7.80 -16.21 -9.51
C ALA A 13 6.86 -15.59 -8.47
N TYR A 14 6.79 -14.26 -8.45
CA TYR A 14 6.00 -13.50 -7.48
C TYR A 14 4.92 -12.70 -8.19
N TYR A 15 3.72 -12.71 -7.65
CA TYR A 15 2.65 -11.86 -8.12
C TYR A 15 1.94 -11.18 -6.94
N THR A 16 1.92 -9.85 -6.94
CA THR A 16 1.33 -9.07 -5.85
C THR A 16 0.16 -8.25 -6.35
N LEU A 17 -0.97 -8.40 -5.69
CA LEU A 17 -2.17 -7.57 -5.85
C LEU A 17 -2.39 -6.73 -4.59
N GLY A 18 -2.91 -5.53 -4.77
CA GLY A 18 -3.35 -4.67 -3.66
C GLY A 18 -2.40 -3.53 -3.32
N CYS A 19 -2.12 -3.36 -2.04
CA CYS A 19 -1.51 -2.15 -1.48
C CYS A 19 0.02 -2.26 -1.30
N LYS A 20 0.63 -1.14 -0.88
CA LYS A 20 2.05 -1.05 -0.53
C LYS A 20 2.45 -2.09 0.51
N LEU A 21 1.54 -2.41 1.44
CA LEU A 21 1.76 -3.41 2.48
C LEU A 21 1.93 -4.82 1.89
N ASN A 22 1.05 -5.24 0.97
CA ASN A 22 1.20 -6.52 0.28
C ASN A 22 2.51 -6.58 -0.51
N PHE A 23 2.90 -5.47 -1.13
CA PHE A 23 4.16 -5.39 -1.87
C PHE A 23 5.37 -5.55 -0.94
N SER A 24 5.38 -4.87 0.20
CA SER A 24 6.43 -5.03 1.23
C SER A 24 6.53 -6.49 1.69
N GLU A 25 5.40 -7.12 2.01
CA GLU A 25 5.35 -8.52 2.43
C GLU A 25 5.91 -9.47 1.36
N THR A 26 5.50 -9.31 0.09
CA THR A 26 6.00 -10.15 -1.00
C THR A 26 7.51 -9.98 -1.23
N SER A 27 8.02 -8.76 -1.12
CA SER A 27 9.46 -8.48 -1.22
C SER A 27 10.25 -9.20 -0.12
N THR A 28 9.72 -9.21 1.11
CA THR A 28 10.33 -9.94 2.23
C THR A 28 10.29 -11.45 2.00
N PHE A 29 9.18 -12.00 1.49
CA PHE A 29 9.11 -13.43 1.13
C PHE A 29 10.15 -13.79 0.08
N GLY A 30 10.35 -12.93 -0.93
CA GLY A 30 11.39 -13.10 -1.93
C GLY A 30 12.79 -13.17 -1.32
N LYS A 31 13.10 -12.29 -0.35
CA LYS A 31 14.38 -12.32 0.38
C LYS A 31 14.55 -13.62 1.16
N LEU A 32 13.53 -14.02 1.92
CA LEU A 32 13.56 -15.26 2.71
C LEU A 32 13.81 -16.49 1.82
N LEU A 33 13.17 -16.56 0.67
CA LEU A 33 13.38 -17.65 -0.31
C LEU A 33 14.80 -17.57 -0.93
N GLN A 34 15.30 -16.37 -1.20
CA GLN A 34 16.66 -16.18 -1.69
C GLN A 34 17.73 -16.65 -0.68
N GLU A 35 17.54 -16.39 0.60
CA GLU A 35 18.38 -16.90 1.70
C GLU A 35 18.37 -18.43 1.77
N MET A 36 17.30 -19.08 1.30
CA MET A 36 17.19 -20.53 1.16
C MET A 36 17.78 -21.08 -0.16
N GLY A 37 18.35 -20.21 -1.01
CA GLY A 37 18.96 -20.60 -2.29
C GLY A 37 17.99 -20.61 -3.47
N VAL A 38 16.79 -20.04 -3.33
CA VAL A 38 15.81 -19.86 -4.41
C VAL A 38 16.08 -18.55 -5.12
N ARG A 39 16.27 -18.53 -6.42
CA ARG A 39 16.39 -17.29 -7.20
C ARG A 39 15.06 -16.85 -7.77
N THR A 40 14.93 -15.58 -8.06
CA THR A 40 13.77 -15.07 -8.79
C THR A 40 13.84 -15.52 -10.26
N ALA A 41 12.72 -16.04 -10.78
CA ALA A 41 12.62 -16.44 -12.19
C ALA A 41 12.72 -15.21 -13.11
N GLU A 42 13.44 -15.35 -14.22
CA GLU A 42 13.55 -14.30 -15.23
C GLU A 42 12.25 -14.17 -16.04
N LYS A 43 12.12 -13.06 -16.78
CA LYS A 43 10.94 -12.83 -17.61
C LYS A 43 10.82 -13.92 -18.70
N GLY A 44 9.75 -14.70 -18.62
CA GLY A 44 9.47 -15.79 -19.56
C GLY A 44 10.06 -17.14 -19.14
N GLU A 45 10.79 -17.19 -18.03
CA GLU A 45 11.27 -18.43 -17.44
C GLU A 45 10.15 -19.13 -16.65
N GLN A 46 10.12 -20.44 -16.69
CA GLN A 46 9.23 -21.26 -15.87
C GLN A 46 9.78 -21.31 -14.45
N ALA A 47 8.92 -21.00 -13.46
CA ALA A 47 9.29 -21.07 -12.05
C ALA A 47 8.92 -22.42 -11.44
N ASP A 48 9.69 -22.84 -10.42
CA ASP A 48 9.35 -24.02 -9.59
C ASP A 48 8.33 -23.66 -8.51
N ILE A 49 8.34 -22.40 -8.04
CA ILE A 49 7.44 -21.90 -6.99
C ILE A 49 6.74 -20.64 -7.51
N CYS A 50 5.42 -20.54 -7.32
CA CYS A 50 4.65 -19.34 -7.57
C CYS A 50 4.07 -18.82 -6.26
N LEU A 51 4.42 -17.60 -5.85
CA LEU A 51 3.87 -16.96 -4.65
C LEU A 51 2.97 -15.79 -5.05
N ILE A 52 1.68 -15.89 -4.69
CA ILE A 52 0.65 -14.92 -5.06
C ILE A 52 0.11 -14.25 -3.78
N ASN A 53 0.38 -12.96 -3.61
CA ASN A 53 -0.15 -12.17 -2.50
C ASN A 53 -1.39 -11.40 -2.96
N THR A 54 -2.52 -11.65 -2.33
CA THR A 54 -3.86 -11.29 -2.79
C THR A 54 -4.47 -10.13 -1.98
N CYS A 55 -5.41 -9.43 -2.62
CA CYS A 55 -6.17 -8.31 -2.05
C CYS A 55 -7.67 -8.63 -2.05
N SER A 56 -8.45 -8.05 -1.11
CA SER A 56 -9.89 -8.26 -1.00
C SER A 56 -10.65 -7.01 -0.53
N VAL A 57 -10.18 -5.82 -0.91
CA VAL A 57 -10.85 -4.56 -0.53
C VAL A 57 -12.10 -4.28 -1.36
N THR A 58 -12.21 -4.86 -2.55
CA THR A 58 -13.38 -4.75 -3.44
C THR A 58 -13.68 -6.09 -4.12
N GLU A 59 -14.92 -6.27 -4.61
CA GLU A 59 -15.27 -7.44 -5.41
C GLU A 59 -14.45 -7.55 -6.71
N VAL A 60 -14.14 -6.40 -7.33
CA VAL A 60 -13.26 -6.34 -8.50
C VAL A 60 -11.85 -6.83 -8.15
N ALA A 61 -11.36 -6.54 -6.94
CA ALA A 61 -10.07 -7.05 -6.47
C ALA A 61 -10.10 -8.58 -6.33
N ASP A 62 -11.16 -9.15 -5.77
CA ASP A 62 -11.32 -10.61 -5.66
C ASP A 62 -11.34 -11.28 -7.05
N HIS A 63 -12.07 -10.69 -8.00
CA HIS A 63 -12.09 -11.19 -9.39
C HIS A 63 -10.69 -11.15 -10.03
N LYS A 64 -9.96 -10.04 -9.87
CA LYS A 64 -8.58 -9.92 -10.34
C LYS A 64 -7.65 -10.92 -9.67
N CYS A 65 -7.86 -11.24 -8.39
CA CYS A 65 -7.08 -12.26 -7.68
C CYS A 65 -7.30 -13.64 -8.31
N ARG A 66 -8.54 -14.06 -8.55
CA ARG A 66 -8.82 -15.33 -9.23
C ARG A 66 -8.19 -15.41 -10.62
N GLN A 67 -8.33 -14.34 -11.42
CA GLN A 67 -7.68 -14.27 -12.74
C GLN A 67 -6.16 -14.37 -12.66
N ALA A 68 -5.54 -13.73 -11.65
CA ALA A 68 -4.10 -13.79 -11.47
C ALA A 68 -3.63 -15.20 -11.08
N ILE A 69 -4.36 -15.89 -10.18
CA ILE A 69 -4.07 -17.27 -9.79
C ILE A 69 -4.10 -18.17 -11.03
N HIS A 70 -5.21 -18.18 -11.79
CA HIS A 70 -5.32 -18.99 -13.01
C HIS A 70 -4.25 -18.64 -14.05
N ARG A 71 -3.85 -17.36 -14.15
CA ARG A 71 -2.77 -16.96 -15.06
C ARG A 71 -1.43 -17.53 -14.62
N MET A 72 -1.08 -17.42 -13.32
CA MET A 72 0.19 -17.94 -12.80
C MET A 72 0.28 -19.45 -12.95
N VAL A 73 -0.77 -20.19 -12.64
CA VAL A 73 -0.86 -21.65 -12.86
C VAL A 73 -0.59 -22.02 -14.32
N ARG A 74 -1.19 -21.29 -15.26
CA ARG A 74 -0.98 -21.55 -16.70
C ARG A 74 0.40 -21.14 -17.22
N GLN A 75 0.99 -20.07 -16.67
CA GLN A 75 2.31 -19.59 -17.08
C GLN A 75 3.45 -20.46 -16.54
N HIS A 76 3.23 -21.13 -15.41
CA HIS A 76 4.22 -21.97 -14.75
C HIS A 76 3.64 -23.37 -14.48
N PRO A 77 3.39 -24.18 -15.53
CA PRO A 77 2.82 -25.52 -15.35
C PRO A 77 3.76 -26.40 -14.52
N GLY A 78 3.21 -27.06 -13.50
CA GLY A 78 3.99 -27.89 -12.57
C GLY A 78 4.68 -27.13 -11.44
N ALA A 79 4.57 -25.78 -11.38
CA ALA A 79 5.04 -25.01 -10.24
C ALA A 79 4.20 -25.30 -9.00
N PHE A 80 4.83 -25.22 -7.83
CA PHE A 80 4.13 -25.23 -6.53
C PHE A 80 3.54 -23.84 -6.26
N VAL A 81 2.22 -23.74 -6.23
CA VAL A 81 1.50 -22.47 -6.17
C VAL A 81 1.01 -22.19 -4.76
N VAL A 82 1.58 -21.13 -4.15
CA VAL A 82 1.23 -20.62 -2.82
C VAL A 82 0.41 -19.36 -2.96
N VAL A 83 -0.76 -19.31 -2.34
CA VAL A 83 -1.63 -18.12 -2.30
C VAL A 83 -1.75 -17.61 -0.89
N THR A 84 -1.51 -16.33 -0.68
CA THR A 84 -1.64 -15.65 0.62
C THR A 84 -2.29 -14.26 0.47
N GLY A 85 -2.45 -13.53 1.56
CA GLY A 85 -3.00 -12.17 1.58
C GLY A 85 -4.47 -12.11 1.99
N CYS A 86 -5.09 -10.91 1.80
CA CYS A 86 -6.43 -10.64 2.33
C CYS A 86 -7.52 -11.54 1.73
N TYR A 87 -7.46 -11.83 0.41
CA TYR A 87 -8.43 -12.72 -0.23
C TYR A 87 -8.25 -14.17 0.24
N ALA A 88 -7.00 -14.64 0.35
CA ALA A 88 -6.71 -15.95 0.91
C ALA A 88 -7.18 -16.10 2.37
N GLN A 89 -7.09 -15.04 3.18
CA GLN A 89 -7.60 -15.04 4.56
C GLN A 89 -9.13 -15.13 4.63
N LEU A 90 -9.83 -14.34 3.80
CA LEU A 90 -11.29 -14.26 3.86
C LEU A 90 -12.00 -15.43 3.17
N GLU A 91 -11.38 -16.00 2.16
CA GLU A 91 -11.98 -17.01 1.28
C GLU A 91 -11.06 -18.24 1.09
N ALA A 92 -10.35 -18.62 2.17
CA ALA A 92 -9.30 -19.66 2.12
C ALA A 92 -9.78 -20.96 1.44
N GLU A 93 -10.96 -21.45 1.82
CA GLU A 93 -11.55 -22.66 1.24
C GLU A 93 -11.87 -22.52 -0.25
N LYS A 94 -12.37 -21.35 -0.68
CA LYS A 94 -12.66 -21.10 -2.12
C LYS A 94 -11.37 -21.02 -2.93
N VAL A 95 -10.31 -20.42 -2.36
CA VAL A 95 -9.01 -20.32 -3.00
C VAL A 95 -8.36 -21.72 -3.12
N ALA A 96 -8.46 -22.54 -2.08
CA ALA A 96 -7.94 -23.92 -2.09
C ALA A 96 -8.60 -24.82 -3.14
N ARG A 97 -9.84 -24.52 -3.54
CA ARG A 97 -10.57 -25.25 -4.62
C ARG A 97 -10.17 -24.81 -6.03
N ILE A 98 -9.34 -23.77 -6.18
CA ILE A 98 -8.85 -23.35 -7.49
C ILE A 98 -7.83 -24.38 -7.98
N GLU A 99 -8.07 -24.96 -9.11
CA GLU A 99 -7.18 -25.96 -9.73
C GLU A 99 -5.76 -25.40 -9.92
N GLY A 100 -4.77 -26.17 -9.47
CA GLY A 100 -3.36 -25.80 -9.54
C GLY A 100 -2.85 -24.96 -8.38
N VAL A 101 -3.67 -24.68 -7.35
CA VAL A 101 -3.22 -24.14 -6.08
C VAL A 101 -2.80 -25.28 -5.17
N ASP A 102 -1.61 -25.18 -4.57
CA ASP A 102 -1.02 -26.25 -3.73
C ASP A 102 -1.02 -25.87 -2.25
N LEU A 103 -1.04 -24.57 -1.89
CA LEU A 103 -1.02 -24.11 -0.49
C LEU A 103 -1.72 -22.76 -0.36
N VAL A 104 -2.57 -22.61 0.66
CA VAL A 104 -3.20 -21.33 1.01
C VAL A 104 -2.85 -20.94 2.43
N LEU A 105 -2.32 -19.71 2.60
CA LEU A 105 -1.90 -19.17 3.89
C LEU A 105 -2.64 -17.88 4.22
N GLY A 106 -3.26 -17.83 5.38
CA GLY A 106 -3.90 -16.65 5.94
C GLY A 106 -2.92 -15.60 6.44
N SER A 107 -3.45 -14.59 7.10
CA SER A 107 -2.69 -13.41 7.52
C SER A 107 -1.75 -13.66 8.69
N ASP A 108 -2.04 -14.61 9.56
CA ASP A 108 -1.18 -14.98 10.69
C ASP A 108 -0.11 -16.00 10.26
N GLU A 109 -0.50 -16.94 9.41
CA GLU A 109 0.32 -18.07 8.94
C GLU A 109 1.44 -17.61 8.03
N LYS A 110 1.25 -16.52 7.27
CA LYS A 110 2.29 -15.97 6.39
C LYS A 110 3.57 -15.55 7.12
N ALA A 111 3.52 -15.30 8.44
CA ALA A 111 4.71 -15.06 9.26
C ALA A 111 5.65 -16.29 9.29
N ASN A 112 5.10 -17.49 9.11
CA ASN A 112 5.81 -18.75 9.09
C ASN A 112 5.82 -19.38 7.68
N LEU A 113 5.80 -18.57 6.63
CA LEU A 113 5.73 -19.01 5.23
C LEU A 113 6.71 -20.13 4.91
N LEU A 114 7.99 -20.00 5.30
CA LEU A 114 9.03 -20.98 4.99
C LEU A 114 8.76 -22.34 5.65
N GLN A 115 8.22 -22.34 6.84
CA GLN A 115 7.86 -23.58 7.52
C GLN A 115 6.74 -24.31 6.77
N PHE A 116 5.62 -23.65 6.52
CA PHE A 116 4.48 -24.23 5.79
C PHE A 116 4.87 -24.68 4.39
N LEU A 117 5.68 -23.87 3.69
CA LEU A 117 6.18 -24.22 2.36
C LEU A 117 7.08 -25.45 2.41
N SER A 118 7.98 -25.54 3.39
CA SER A 118 8.89 -26.70 3.53
C SER A 118 8.13 -27.99 3.83
N GLU A 119 7.11 -27.93 4.68
CA GLU A 119 6.27 -29.07 5.01
C GLU A 119 5.47 -29.54 3.79
N ALA A 120 4.72 -28.62 3.15
CA ALA A 120 3.88 -28.95 1.99
C ALA A 120 4.70 -29.32 0.73
N TRP A 121 5.85 -28.70 0.50
CA TRP A 121 6.76 -29.05 -0.60
C TRP A 121 7.38 -30.42 -0.41
N GLY A 122 7.79 -30.77 0.82
CA GLY A 122 8.37 -32.07 1.14
C GLY A 122 7.39 -33.23 0.93
N ASP A 123 6.12 -33.00 1.18
CA ASP A 123 5.07 -34.00 0.96
C ASP A 123 4.74 -34.15 -0.53
N SER A 124 4.73 -33.06 -1.33
CA SER A 124 4.52 -33.15 -2.79
C SER A 124 5.65 -33.87 -3.54
N LEU A 125 6.90 -33.83 -3.05
CA LEU A 125 8.02 -34.57 -3.63
C LEU A 125 7.97 -36.07 -3.35
N LYS A 126 7.21 -36.51 -2.33
CA LYS A 126 7.04 -37.94 -2.01
C LYS A 126 5.97 -38.61 -2.88
N GLU A 127 5.11 -37.82 -3.50
CA GLU A 127 4.01 -38.28 -4.36
C GLU A 127 4.28 -38.12 -5.86
N GLU A 128 5.42 -38.55 -6.34
CA GLU A 128 5.64 -38.75 -7.78
C GLU A 128 4.84 -39.98 -8.29
N GLY A 129 3.56 -39.96 -8.13
CA GLY A 129 2.65 -40.98 -8.58
C GLY A 129 1.21 -40.62 -8.27
N VAL A 130 0.52 -40.02 -9.25
CA VAL A 130 -0.93 -39.81 -9.23
C VAL A 130 -1.38 -38.92 -8.07
N LYS A 131 -1.64 -37.66 -8.32
CA LYS A 131 -2.43 -36.79 -7.42
C LYS A 131 -3.83 -37.40 -7.24
N GLU A 132 -3.98 -38.35 -6.33
CA GLU A 132 -5.27 -38.68 -5.80
C GLU A 132 -5.79 -37.44 -5.05
N ASN A 133 -7.02 -37.10 -5.28
CA ASN A 133 -7.87 -36.04 -4.80
C ASN A 133 -7.66 -35.63 -3.29
N THR A 134 -6.44 -35.27 -2.89
CA THR A 134 -6.17 -34.68 -1.60
C THR A 134 -6.50 -33.20 -1.68
N SER A 135 -7.40 -32.74 -0.82
CA SER A 135 -7.80 -31.32 -0.75
C SER A 135 -6.58 -30.46 -0.50
N THR A 136 -6.36 -29.43 -1.31
CA THR A 136 -5.29 -28.43 -1.12
C THR A 136 -5.28 -27.94 0.32
N PRO A 137 -4.13 -28.02 1.05
CA PRO A 137 -4.04 -27.56 2.43
C PRO A 137 -4.23 -26.05 2.49
N TYR A 138 -5.07 -25.61 3.40
CA TYR A 138 -5.28 -24.20 3.70
C TYR A 138 -5.27 -23.97 5.20
N TYR A 139 -4.57 -22.89 5.59
CA TYR A 139 -4.37 -22.53 6.99
C TYR A 139 -4.76 -21.06 7.17
N TYR A 140 -5.68 -20.81 8.10
CA TYR A 140 -6.05 -19.46 8.48
C TYR A 140 -6.58 -19.42 9.91
N LYS A 141 -6.48 -18.28 10.56
CA LYS A 141 -7.06 -18.04 11.88
C LYS A 141 -8.24 -17.10 11.81
N LYS A 142 -9.17 -17.21 12.75
CA LYS A 142 -10.24 -16.23 12.93
C LYS A 142 -9.64 -14.89 13.34
N THR A 143 -10.33 -13.78 13.00
CA THR A 143 -9.90 -12.40 13.27
C THR A 143 -9.28 -12.21 14.67
N LYS A 144 -9.94 -12.70 15.72
CA LYS A 144 -9.50 -12.55 17.11
C LYS A 144 -8.20 -13.30 17.45
N ASP A 145 -7.84 -14.26 16.63
CA ASP A 145 -6.70 -15.16 16.85
C ASP A 145 -5.49 -14.76 15.96
N ILE A 146 -5.65 -13.75 15.09
CA ILE A 146 -4.57 -13.17 14.30
C ILE A 146 -3.74 -12.24 15.19
N LYS A 147 -2.59 -12.71 15.68
CA LYS A 147 -1.74 -12.00 16.65
C LYS A 147 -0.32 -11.75 16.19
N SER A 148 0.18 -12.56 15.24
CA SER A 148 1.55 -12.42 14.77
C SER A 148 1.73 -11.13 13.93
N PHE A 149 2.87 -10.47 14.13
CA PHE A 149 3.33 -9.40 13.26
C PHE A 149 4.46 -9.95 12.39
N ALA A 150 4.25 -10.03 11.08
CA ALA A 150 5.30 -10.38 10.14
C ALA A 150 6.03 -9.09 9.73
N PRO A 151 7.27 -8.85 10.18
CA PRO A 151 8.07 -7.69 9.76
C PRO A 151 8.27 -7.70 8.26
N SER A 152 8.20 -6.56 7.63
CA SER A 152 8.51 -6.45 6.21
C SER A 152 9.02 -5.07 5.82
N CYS A 153 10.06 -5.07 4.98
CA CYS A 153 10.59 -3.90 4.30
C CYS A 153 10.88 -4.28 2.85
N SER A 154 10.31 -3.57 1.89
CA SER A 154 10.57 -3.88 0.48
C SER A 154 11.99 -3.48 0.09
N ARG A 155 12.63 -4.23 -0.81
CA ARG A 155 14.03 -4.05 -1.20
C ARG A 155 14.25 -4.30 -2.69
N GLY A 156 15.30 -3.71 -3.22
CA GLY A 156 15.98 -4.12 -4.47
C GLY A 156 15.32 -3.79 -5.81
N ASN A 157 14.00 -3.71 -5.92
CA ASN A 157 13.33 -3.53 -7.22
C ASN A 157 12.70 -2.15 -7.42
N ARG A 158 12.76 -1.28 -6.42
CA ARG A 158 12.21 0.10 -6.45
C ARG A 158 13.13 1.04 -5.71
N THR A 159 13.16 2.29 -6.14
CA THR A 159 13.89 3.38 -5.50
C THR A 159 13.38 3.65 -4.08
N ARG A 160 12.06 3.49 -3.84
CA ARG A 160 11.44 3.71 -2.53
C ARG A 160 11.23 2.41 -1.79
N TYR A 161 11.68 2.36 -0.53
CA TYR A 161 11.45 1.26 0.39
C TYR A 161 10.10 1.41 1.09
N PHE A 162 9.37 0.32 1.27
CA PHE A 162 8.11 0.30 2.03
C PHE A 162 8.34 -0.45 3.33
N LEU A 163 8.39 0.29 4.44
CA LEU A 163 8.59 -0.27 5.79
C LEU A 163 7.24 -0.48 6.45
N LYS A 164 6.90 -1.72 6.77
CA LYS A 164 5.68 -2.07 7.48
C LYS A 164 5.85 -1.74 8.96
N VAL A 165 5.14 -0.72 9.43
CA VAL A 165 5.20 -0.26 10.84
C VAL A 165 4.01 -0.74 11.67
N GLN A 166 2.89 -1.11 11.03
CA GLN A 166 1.66 -1.50 11.71
C GLN A 166 0.85 -2.46 10.81
N ASP A 167 0.02 -3.34 11.41
CA ASP A 167 -0.91 -4.22 10.70
C ASP A 167 -2.21 -4.38 11.48
N GLY A 168 -3.31 -4.71 10.78
CA GLY A 168 -4.65 -4.81 11.36
C GLY A 168 -5.30 -3.45 11.63
N CYS A 169 -6.54 -3.43 12.14
CA CYS A 169 -7.27 -2.20 12.41
C CYS A 169 -8.40 -2.44 13.42
N ASP A 170 -8.57 -1.53 14.38
CA ASP A 170 -9.60 -1.62 15.42
C ASP A 170 -10.84 -0.74 15.12
N TYR A 171 -10.88 -0.03 13.99
CA TYR A 171 -11.96 0.92 13.71
C TYR A 171 -13.28 0.25 13.31
N PHE A 172 -13.22 -0.91 12.65
CA PHE A 172 -14.41 -1.62 12.19
C PHE A 172 -15.43 -0.72 11.46
N CYS A 173 -14.94 0.14 10.57
CA CYS A 173 -15.80 0.97 9.72
C CYS A 173 -16.84 0.09 9.01
N THR A 174 -18.07 0.55 8.88
CA THR A 174 -19.22 -0.27 8.43
C THR A 174 -19.04 -0.96 7.08
N TYR A 175 -18.23 -0.40 6.20
CA TYR A 175 -17.96 -0.90 4.86
C TYR A 175 -16.70 -1.77 4.73
N CYS A 176 -15.87 -1.85 5.79
CA CYS A 176 -14.50 -2.32 5.69
C CYS A 176 -14.36 -3.81 6.06
N THR A 177 -13.67 -4.57 5.22
CA THR A 177 -13.35 -5.99 5.47
C THR A 177 -11.96 -6.20 6.07
N ILE A 178 -11.15 -5.15 6.18
CA ILE A 178 -9.74 -5.25 6.60
C ILE A 178 -9.57 -5.80 8.02
N PRO A 179 -10.36 -5.40 9.03
CA PRO A 179 -10.26 -6.03 10.36
C PRO A 179 -10.45 -7.56 10.30
N TYR A 180 -11.36 -8.04 9.46
CA TYR A 180 -11.62 -9.48 9.28
C TYR A 180 -10.48 -10.19 8.53
N ALA A 181 -9.83 -9.49 7.60
CA ALA A 181 -8.74 -10.04 6.82
C ALA A 181 -7.37 -9.98 7.54
N ARG A 182 -7.15 -8.97 8.37
CA ARG A 182 -5.83 -8.70 8.96
C ARG A 182 -5.82 -8.72 10.49
N GLY A 183 -6.98 -8.84 11.14
CA GLY A 183 -7.09 -8.84 12.60
C GLY A 183 -7.01 -7.46 13.22
N PHE A 184 -6.85 -7.44 14.53
CA PHE A 184 -6.71 -6.22 15.33
C PHE A 184 -5.37 -5.52 15.10
N SER A 185 -5.34 -4.21 15.44
CA SER A 185 -4.16 -3.38 15.33
C SER A 185 -3.00 -3.94 16.14
N ARG A 186 -1.84 -4.06 15.52
CA ARG A 186 -0.59 -4.51 16.16
C ARG A 186 0.63 -3.95 15.45
N ASN A 187 1.72 -3.85 16.20
CA ASN A 187 2.98 -3.25 15.75
C ASN A 187 4.18 -3.94 16.39
N PRO A 188 5.37 -3.86 15.79
CA PRO A 188 6.62 -4.22 16.42
C PRO A 188 7.14 -3.06 17.28
N THR A 189 8.25 -3.25 18.00
CA THR A 189 8.92 -2.19 18.76
C THR A 189 9.57 -1.14 17.84
N ILE A 190 9.72 0.09 18.32
CA ILE A 190 10.47 1.15 17.65
C ILE A 190 11.90 0.69 17.34
N ALA A 191 12.58 0.07 18.29
CA ALA A 191 13.95 -0.44 18.08
C ALA A 191 14.05 -1.39 16.88
N SER A 192 13.07 -2.29 16.70
CA SER A 192 13.02 -3.21 15.56
C SER A 192 12.83 -2.47 14.21
N LEU A 193 12.03 -1.41 14.19
CA LEU A 193 11.78 -0.60 12.99
C LEU A 193 12.99 0.27 12.62
N VAL A 194 13.65 0.84 13.63
CA VAL A 194 14.90 1.59 13.44
C VAL A 194 15.97 0.68 12.83
N ALA A 195 16.16 -0.53 13.36
CA ALA A 195 17.12 -1.49 12.82
C ALA A 195 16.83 -1.85 11.35
N GLN A 196 15.55 -1.99 10.95
CA GLN A 196 15.17 -2.22 9.56
C GLN A 196 15.44 -0.99 8.67
N ALA A 197 15.24 0.23 9.19
CA ALA A 197 15.55 1.47 8.47
C ALA A 197 17.07 1.64 8.28
N GLU A 198 17.88 1.33 9.29
CA GLU A 198 19.35 1.32 9.21
C GLU A 198 19.84 0.28 8.18
N GLU A 199 19.22 -0.89 8.14
CA GLU A 199 19.55 -1.90 7.13
C GLU A 199 19.21 -1.39 5.71
N ALA A 200 18.06 -0.74 5.51
CA ALA A 200 17.70 -0.11 4.24
C ALA A 200 18.70 1.00 3.86
N ALA A 201 19.19 1.79 4.82
CA ALA A 201 20.22 2.80 4.61
C ALA A 201 21.55 2.17 4.14
N ARG A 202 22.00 1.07 4.79
CA ARG A 202 23.21 0.33 4.40
C ARG A 202 23.11 -0.26 3.00
N GLU A 203 21.92 -0.61 2.55
CA GLU A 203 21.65 -1.07 1.18
C GLU A 203 21.56 0.08 0.15
N GLY A 204 21.77 1.33 0.58
CA GLY A 204 21.74 2.52 -0.27
C GLY A 204 20.35 3.13 -0.47
N GLY A 205 19.35 2.71 0.30
CA GLY A 205 18.01 3.31 0.29
C GLY A 205 18.06 4.80 0.65
N LYS A 206 17.36 5.64 -0.12
CA LYS A 206 17.27 7.09 0.11
C LYS A 206 15.91 7.50 0.66
N GLU A 207 14.85 6.83 0.28
CA GLU A 207 13.49 7.14 0.70
C GLU A 207 12.78 5.89 1.26
N ILE A 208 12.19 6.04 2.47
CA ILE A 208 11.35 5.03 3.10
C ILE A 208 9.92 5.56 3.23
N VAL A 209 8.95 4.77 2.79
CA VAL A 209 7.52 5.03 3.00
C VAL A 209 7.05 4.16 4.16
N LEU A 210 6.63 4.77 5.27
CA LEU A 210 6.00 4.06 6.37
C LEU A 210 4.65 3.53 5.89
N THR A 211 4.42 2.24 6.04
CA THR A 211 3.21 1.58 5.54
C THR A 211 2.55 0.72 6.60
N GLY A 212 1.24 0.67 6.57
CA GLY A 212 0.39 -0.10 7.47
C GLY A 212 -1.04 -0.08 7.00
N VAL A 213 -1.94 -0.52 7.84
CA VAL A 213 -3.40 -0.44 7.63
C VAL A 213 -3.94 0.84 8.23
N ASN A 214 -3.65 1.10 9.50
CA ASN A 214 -3.95 2.31 10.24
C ASN A 214 -2.73 2.68 11.08
N ILE A 215 -1.77 3.35 10.45
CA ILE A 215 -0.45 3.58 11.06
C ILE A 215 -0.49 4.44 12.32
N GLY A 216 -1.51 5.30 12.46
CA GLY A 216 -1.71 6.11 13.66
C GLY A 216 -2.07 5.29 14.91
N ASP A 217 -2.57 4.06 14.72
CA ASP A 217 -2.81 3.09 15.81
C ASP A 217 -1.52 2.41 16.31
N PHE A 218 -0.35 2.83 15.85
CA PHE A 218 0.93 2.32 16.33
C PHE A 218 1.04 2.43 17.85
N GLY A 219 1.54 1.38 18.49
CA GLY A 219 1.73 1.30 19.94
C GLY A 219 0.70 0.44 20.67
N LYS A 220 -0.38 0.01 20.03
CA LYS A 220 -1.41 -0.86 20.65
C LYS A 220 -0.84 -2.13 21.29
N THR A 221 0.23 -2.68 20.73
CA THR A 221 0.86 -3.91 21.24
C THR A 221 2.03 -3.62 22.17
N THR A 222 2.77 -2.54 21.97
CA THR A 222 4.01 -2.26 22.67
C THR A 222 3.90 -1.16 23.73
N GLY A 223 2.83 -0.34 23.69
CA GLY A 223 2.66 0.83 24.56
C GLY A 223 3.50 2.05 24.13
N GLU A 224 4.23 1.95 23.01
CA GLU A 224 4.97 3.06 22.41
C GLU A 224 4.01 3.99 21.64
N GLN A 225 4.47 5.15 21.20
CA GLN A 225 3.64 6.11 20.44
C GLN A 225 4.17 6.29 19.03
N PHE A 226 3.28 6.58 18.05
CA PHE A 226 3.66 6.82 16.67
C PHE A 226 4.63 8.01 16.52
N ILE A 227 4.43 9.06 17.30
CA ILE A 227 5.35 10.21 17.30
C ILE A 227 6.77 9.85 17.75
N ASP A 228 6.92 8.92 18.70
CA ASP A 228 8.24 8.46 19.15
C ASP A 228 8.93 7.65 18.07
N LEU A 229 8.18 6.82 17.32
CA LEU A 229 8.69 6.13 16.13
C LEU A 229 9.19 7.15 15.09
N VAL A 230 8.40 8.18 14.79
CA VAL A 230 8.74 9.21 13.81
C VAL A 230 10.02 9.95 14.24
N LYS A 231 10.12 10.36 15.51
CA LYS A 231 11.32 10.99 16.08
C LYS A 231 12.55 10.07 16.00
N ALA A 232 12.40 8.78 16.30
CA ALA A 232 13.49 7.82 16.25
C ALA A 232 13.99 7.57 14.81
N LEU A 233 13.06 7.43 13.86
CA LEU A 233 13.39 7.26 12.45
C LEU A 233 14.07 8.50 11.84
N ASP A 234 13.73 9.70 12.29
CA ASP A 234 14.36 10.93 11.84
C ASP A 234 15.87 10.98 12.17
N GLN A 235 16.31 10.24 13.17
CA GLN A 235 17.73 10.15 13.57
C GLN A 235 18.52 9.11 12.77
N VAL A 236 17.87 8.26 11.95
CA VAL A 236 18.57 7.23 11.16
C VAL A 236 19.38 7.90 10.06
N GLU A 237 20.71 7.75 10.13
CA GLU A 237 21.62 8.27 9.12
C GLU A 237 21.51 7.48 7.80
N GLY A 238 21.75 8.14 6.66
CA GLY A 238 21.71 7.53 5.33
C GLY A 238 20.32 7.54 4.67
N ILE A 239 19.24 7.63 5.44
CA ILE A 239 17.91 7.87 4.89
C ILE A 239 17.66 9.38 4.80
N SER A 240 17.46 9.85 3.58
CA SER A 240 17.23 11.27 3.29
C SER A 240 15.75 11.65 3.39
N ARG A 241 14.83 10.69 3.16
CA ARG A 241 13.40 10.96 3.09
C ARG A 241 12.56 9.87 3.75
N TYR A 242 11.64 10.29 4.59
CA TYR A 242 10.52 9.47 5.07
C TYR A 242 9.20 10.03 4.57
N ARG A 243 8.29 9.15 4.18
CA ARG A 243 6.89 9.52 3.89
C ARG A 243 5.95 8.72 4.76
N ILE A 244 4.98 9.40 5.33
CA ILE A 244 3.88 8.81 6.06
C ILE A 244 2.82 8.40 5.04
N SER A 245 2.41 7.12 5.00
CA SER A 245 1.28 6.71 4.18
C SER A 245 -0.04 7.11 4.86
N SER A 246 -1.15 6.50 4.49
CA SER A 246 -2.48 6.84 4.99
C SER A 246 -2.54 6.90 6.53
N LEU A 247 -2.89 8.06 7.07
CA LEU A 247 -3.02 8.33 8.50
C LEU A 247 -4.38 8.95 8.78
N GLU A 248 -5.16 8.32 9.66
CA GLU A 248 -6.50 8.77 10.01
C GLU A 248 -6.49 10.19 10.63
N PRO A 249 -7.47 11.04 10.29
CA PRO A 249 -7.49 12.44 10.73
C PRO A 249 -7.48 12.62 12.25
N ASP A 250 -8.19 11.78 12.99
CA ASP A 250 -8.25 11.79 14.45
C ASP A 250 -6.95 11.32 15.14
N LEU A 251 -6.10 10.56 14.41
CA LEU A 251 -4.78 10.11 14.87
C LEU A 251 -3.64 11.03 14.39
N LEU A 252 -3.93 11.98 13.51
CA LEU A 252 -2.98 12.99 13.05
C LEU A 252 -2.91 14.12 14.08
N THR A 253 -2.01 13.99 15.06
CA THR A 253 -1.87 14.97 16.14
C THR A 253 -1.16 16.25 15.67
N ASP A 254 -1.43 17.36 16.34
CA ASP A 254 -0.77 18.65 16.07
C ASP A 254 0.74 18.59 16.36
N GLU A 255 1.15 17.77 17.34
CA GLU A 255 2.56 17.50 17.62
C GLU A 255 3.24 16.83 16.45
N LEU A 256 2.60 15.82 15.83
CA LEU A 256 3.13 15.13 14.66
C LEU A 256 3.26 16.08 13.45
N ILE A 257 2.26 16.92 13.21
CA ILE A 257 2.30 17.93 12.13
C ILE A 257 3.45 18.92 12.36
N ALA A 258 3.59 19.43 13.58
CA ALA A 258 4.66 20.36 13.94
C ALA A 258 6.05 19.70 13.79
N PHE A 259 6.21 18.46 14.24
CA PHE A 259 7.45 17.72 14.07
C PHE A 259 7.80 17.54 12.60
N CYS A 260 6.85 17.14 11.75
CA CYS A 260 7.09 16.97 10.31
C CYS A 260 7.52 18.29 9.63
N ALA A 261 7.01 19.43 10.10
CA ALA A 261 7.39 20.74 9.56
C ALA A 261 8.86 21.11 9.85
N GLU A 262 9.41 20.63 10.97
CA GLU A 262 10.78 20.92 11.41
C GLU A 262 11.77 19.79 11.08
N SER A 263 11.26 18.61 10.68
CA SER A 263 12.05 17.41 10.45
C SER A 263 13.00 17.57 9.27
N ARG A 264 14.22 17.01 9.43
CA ARG A 264 15.21 16.93 8.34
C ARG A 264 14.76 15.96 7.23
N ALA A 265 14.04 14.88 7.58
CA ALA A 265 13.79 13.75 6.70
C ALA A 265 12.32 13.43 6.45
N PHE A 266 11.38 13.84 7.32
CA PHE A 266 9.96 13.66 7.04
C PHE A 266 9.49 14.69 6.01
N MET A 267 8.98 14.17 4.90
CA MET A 267 8.64 15.00 3.74
C MET A 267 7.31 15.71 3.93
N PRO A 268 7.14 16.93 3.39
CA PRO A 268 5.87 17.67 3.39
C PRO A 268 4.87 17.02 2.42
N HIS A 269 4.45 15.82 2.77
CA HIS A 269 3.52 14.99 2.02
C HIS A 269 2.65 14.20 2.98
N PHE A 270 1.34 14.43 2.92
CA PHE A 270 0.35 13.77 3.75
C PHE A 270 -0.66 13.04 2.89
N HIS A 271 -1.04 11.84 3.31
CA HIS A 271 -2.12 11.08 2.73
C HIS A 271 -3.14 10.82 3.84
N ILE A 272 -4.31 11.47 3.74
CA ILE A 272 -5.30 11.53 4.82
C ILE A 272 -6.66 11.04 4.28
N PRO A 273 -7.21 9.93 4.81
CA PRO A 273 -8.49 9.40 4.33
C PRO A 273 -9.66 10.20 4.90
N LEU A 274 -10.31 11.00 4.06
CA LEU A 274 -11.55 11.69 4.42
C LEU A 274 -12.77 10.77 4.33
N GLN A 275 -12.84 9.95 3.30
CA GLN A 275 -13.93 9.09 2.88
C GLN A 275 -15.18 9.86 2.40
N SER A 276 -15.70 10.84 3.14
CA SER A 276 -16.82 11.70 2.75
C SER A 276 -16.71 13.07 3.43
N GLY A 277 -17.14 14.12 2.78
CA GLY A 277 -17.26 15.47 3.37
C GLY A 277 -18.62 15.71 4.03
N SER A 278 -19.52 14.71 4.06
CA SER A 278 -20.81 14.77 4.74
C SER A 278 -20.75 14.06 6.10
N ASP A 279 -21.01 14.78 7.18
CA ASP A 279 -21.03 14.22 8.53
C ASP A 279 -22.10 13.13 8.70
N THR A 280 -23.19 13.21 7.93
CA THR A 280 -24.20 12.16 7.89
C THR A 280 -23.60 10.85 7.39
N VAL A 281 -22.84 10.89 6.30
CA VAL A 281 -22.18 9.71 5.73
C VAL A 281 -21.05 9.22 6.63
N LEU A 282 -20.24 10.11 7.18
CA LEU A 282 -19.17 9.75 8.14
C LEU A 282 -19.69 8.99 9.35
N LYS A 283 -20.82 9.43 9.92
CA LYS A 283 -21.51 8.71 11.01
C LYS A 283 -22.00 7.33 10.58
N LEU A 284 -22.59 7.21 9.39
CA LEU A 284 -23.02 5.91 8.84
C LEU A 284 -21.83 4.98 8.56
N MET A 285 -20.65 5.53 8.24
CA MET A 285 -19.42 4.79 8.07
C MET A 285 -18.76 4.38 9.40
N HIS A 286 -19.22 4.88 10.55
CA HIS A 286 -18.58 4.78 11.85
C HIS A 286 -17.17 5.39 11.86
N ARG A 287 -17.02 6.60 11.26
CA ARG A 287 -15.75 7.34 11.34
C ARG A 287 -15.62 8.03 12.69
N HIS A 288 -14.37 8.17 13.17
CA HIS A 288 -14.06 8.75 14.48
C HIS A 288 -13.79 10.26 14.41
N TYR A 289 -14.08 10.88 13.29
CA TYR A 289 -13.94 12.32 13.03
C TYR A 289 -15.13 12.83 12.22
N ASP A 290 -15.27 14.14 12.17
CA ASP A 290 -16.20 14.87 11.33
C ASP A 290 -15.45 15.70 10.27
N ALA A 291 -16.20 16.36 9.39
CA ALA A 291 -15.65 17.20 8.34
C ALA A 291 -14.87 18.40 8.92
N GLN A 292 -15.31 18.95 10.05
CA GLN A 292 -14.62 20.09 10.70
C GLN A 292 -13.23 19.72 11.20
N LEU A 293 -13.11 18.59 11.94
CA LEU A 293 -11.80 18.11 12.41
C LEU A 293 -10.85 17.86 11.21
N PHE A 294 -11.35 17.28 10.13
CA PHE A 294 -10.55 17.10 8.92
C PHE A 294 -10.06 18.44 8.35
N ALA A 295 -10.94 19.43 8.20
CA ALA A 295 -10.59 20.76 7.71
C ALA A 295 -9.53 21.43 8.61
N ASP A 296 -9.69 21.34 9.93
CA ASP A 296 -8.73 21.89 10.90
C ASP A 296 -7.32 21.29 10.71
N LYS A 297 -7.23 19.96 10.45
CA LYS A 297 -5.94 19.32 10.18
C LYS A 297 -5.32 19.82 8.86
N ILE A 298 -6.11 19.98 7.81
CA ILE A 298 -5.63 20.55 6.54
C ILE A 298 -5.11 21.97 6.75
N HIS A 299 -5.88 22.82 7.42
CA HIS A 299 -5.47 24.20 7.72
C HIS A 299 -4.19 24.23 8.56
N ARG A 300 -4.07 23.35 9.56
CA ARG A 300 -2.87 23.27 10.40
C ARG A 300 -1.64 22.85 9.60
N ILE A 301 -1.76 21.85 8.71
CA ILE A 301 -0.67 21.44 7.81
C ILE A 301 -0.25 22.62 6.94
N LYS A 302 -1.20 23.27 6.26
CA LYS A 302 -0.91 24.36 5.33
C LYS A 302 -0.35 25.61 6.00
N ALA A 303 -0.75 25.87 7.25
CA ALA A 303 -0.18 26.97 8.04
C ALA A 303 1.30 26.76 8.38
N LEU A 304 1.75 25.52 8.60
CA LEU A 304 3.15 25.21 8.93
C LEU A 304 3.97 24.83 7.68
N MET A 305 3.34 24.23 6.70
CA MET A 305 3.95 23.73 5.46
C MET A 305 3.08 24.13 4.25
N PRO A 306 3.14 25.38 3.78
CA PRO A 306 2.29 25.87 2.66
C PRO A 306 2.40 25.01 1.40
N ASP A 307 3.61 24.51 1.12
CA ASP A 307 3.92 23.69 -0.06
C ASP A 307 3.70 22.20 0.15
N ALA A 308 3.08 21.79 1.25
CA ALA A 308 2.80 20.38 1.49
C ALA A 308 1.81 19.82 0.47
N PHE A 309 2.14 18.64 -0.08
CA PHE A 309 1.21 17.85 -0.87
C PHE A 309 0.23 17.13 0.05
N ILE A 310 -1.06 17.29 -0.19
CA ILE A 310 -2.11 16.60 0.58
C ILE A 310 -2.95 15.76 -0.37
N GLY A 311 -2.77 14.43 -0.28
CA GLY A 311 -3.61 13.45 -0.95
C GLY A 311 -4.77 13.01 -0.04
N VAL A 312 -5.97 12.89 -0.59
CA VAL A 312 -7.19 12.60 0.16
C VAL A 312 -7.92 11.41 -0.45
N ASP A 313 -8.18 10.37 0.35
CA ASP A 313 -9.05 9.28 -0.07
C ASP A 313 -10.51 9.66 0.08
N VAL A 314 -11.29 9.46 -0.98
CA VAL A 314 -12.74 9.74 -1.02
C VAL A 314 -13.48 8.55 -1.61
N MET A 315 -14.54 8.13 -0.93
CA MET A 315 -15.40 7.06 -1.40
C MET A 315 -16.73 7.63 -1.87
N VAL A 316 -17.19 7.23 -3.05
CA VAL A 316 -18.47 7.68 -3.61
C VAL A 316 -19.46 6.54 -3.71
N GLY A 317 -20.74 6.84 -3.49
CA GLY A 317 -21.81 5.89 -3.63
C GLY A 317 -21.92 4.90 -2.47
N CYS A 318 -21.48 5.29 -1.29
CA CYS A 318 -21.72 4.54 -0.07
C CYS A 318 -23.22 4.41 0.20
N ARG A 319 -23.61 3.37 0.88
CA ARG A 319 -24.98 3.27 1.34
C ARG A 319 -25.30 4.43 2.28
N GLY A 320 -26.44 5.07 2.08
CA GLY A 320 -26.85 6.27 2.82
C GLY A 320 -26.35 7.60 2.24
N GLU A 321 -25.50 7.59 1.19
CA GLU A 321 -25.04 8.81 0.52
C GLU A 321 -26.13 9.33 -0.44
N THR A 322 -27.01 10.21 0.05
CA THR A 322 -28.01 10.88 -0.79
C THR A 322 -27.34 11.85 -1.78
N PRO A 323 -28.05 12.40 -2.79
CA PRO A 323 -27.51 13.46 -3.66
C PRO A 323 -27.02 14.66 -2.87
N GLU A 324 -27.75 15.08 -1.83
CA GLU A 324 -27.37 16.20 -0.95
C GLU A 324 -26.05 15.93 -0.23
N CYS A 325 -25.89 14.73 0.34
CA CYS A 325 -24.62 14.34 1.00
C CYS A 325 -23.44 14.31 0.03
N PHE A 326 -23.66 13.98 -1.23
CA PHE A 326 -22.62 14.05 -2.24
C PHE A 326 -22.27 15.51 -2.58
N GLU A 327 -23.24 16.41 -2.73
CA GLU A 327 -22.97 17.83 -2.94
C GLU A 327 -22.22 18.45 -1.75
N GLU A 328 -22.61 18.12 -0.49
CA GLU A 328 -21.85 18.50 0.70
C GLU A 328 -20.38 18.08 0.58
N THR A 329 -20.11 16.84 0.16
CA THR A 329 -18.75 16.31 -0.03
C THR A 329 -18.00 17.04 -1.14
N PHE A 330 -18.67 17.30 -2.26
CA PHE A 330 -18.07 18.00 -3.38
C PHE A 330 -17.68 19.45 -3.02
N ASP A 331 -18.60 20.19 -2.41
CA ASP A 331 -18.40 21.58 -2.02
C ASP A 331 -17.33 21.70 -0.94
N PHE A 332 -17.33 20.79 0.04
CA PHE A 332 -16.30 20.70 1.07
C PHE A 332 -14.91 20.52 0.47
N LEU A 333 -14.73 19.53 -0.41
CA LEU A 333 -13.45 19.26 -1.05
C LEU A 333 -13.02 20.37 -2.02
N ASN A 334 -13.97 21.00 -2.69
CA ASN A 334 -13.70 22.12 -3.58
C ASN A 334 -13.12 23.32 -2.80
N GLY A 335 -13.65 23.57 -1.60
CA GLY A 335 -13.23 24.67 -0.72
C GLY A 335 -11.90 24.45 0.03
N LEU A 336 -11.41 23.22 0.14
CA LEU A 336 -10.19 22.91 0.89
C LEU A 336 -8.92 23.00 0.03
N ASP A 337 -7.82 23.43 0.63
CA ASP A 337 -6.49 23.41 0.00
C ASP A 337 -5.84 22.01 0.09
N VAL A 338 -6.40 21.08 -0.66
CA VAL A 338 -5.87 19.73 -0.87
C VAL A 338 -5.36 19.59 -2.30
N THR A 339 -4.40 18.69 -2.52
CA THR A 339 -3.69 18.58 -3.79
C THR A 339 -4.29 17.56 -4.75
N GLN A 340 -4.63 16.38 -4.22
CA GLN A 340 -5.09 15.26 -5.04
C GLN A 340 -6.18 14.46 -4.32
N LEU A 341 -7.17 14.01 -5.07
CA LEU A 341 -8.22 13.13 -4.57
C LEU A 341 -8.02 11.72 -5.15
N HIS A 342 -7.97 10.73 -4.27
CA HIS A 342 -8.04 9.33 -4.65
C HIS A 342 -9.49 8.87 -4.51
N VAL A 343 -10.19 8.80 -5.63
CA VAL A 343 -11.64 8.54 -5.66
C VAL A 343 -11.91 7.06 -5.85
N PHE A 344 -12.65 6.46 -4.92
CA PHE A 344 -13.03 5.06 -4.95
C PHE A 344 -14.56 4.91 -5.02
N PRO A 345 -15.11 4.23 -6.04
CA PRO A 345 -16.51 3.82 -6.00
C PRO A 345 -16.72 2.75 -4.92
N TYR A 346 -17.73 2.92 -4.09
CA TYR A 346 -18.07 1.95 -3.06
C TYR A 346 -18.41 0.59 -3.69
N SER A 347 -17.83 -0.45 -3.11
CA SER A 347 -18.09 -1.85 -3.47
C SER A 347 -18.70 -2.57 -2.28
N GLU A 348 -19.89 -3.12 -2.44
CA GLU A 348 -20.52 -3.92 -1.41
C GLU A 348 -19.69 -5.15 -1.06
N ARG A 349 -19.60 -5.44 0.24
CA ARG A 349 -18.86 -6.60 0.73
C ARG A 349 -19.73 -7.45 1.64
N PRO A 350 -19.84 -8.76 1.38
CA PRO A 350 -20.56 -9.67 2.25
C PRO A 350 -20.02 -9.60 3.69
N GLY A 351 -20.93 -9.64 4.66
CA GLY A 351 -20.57 -9.61 6.08
C GLY A 351 -20.27 -8.22 6.67
N THR A 352 -20.33 -7.15 5.86
CA THR A 352 -20.18 -5.78 6.35
C THR A 352 -21.51 -5.20 6.82
N SER A 353 -21.47 -4.43 7.91
CA SER A 353 -22.69 -3.80 8.48
C SER A 353 -23.29 -2.71 7.59
N ALA A 354 -22.51 -2.15 6.66
CA ALA A 354 -23.01 -1.19 5.66
C ALA A 354 -24.17 -1.75 4.84
N LEU A 355 -24.27 -3.06 4.63
CA LEU A 355 -25.37 -3.68 3.88
C LEU A 355 -26.74 -3.49 4.53
N SER A 356 -26.81 -3.20 5.83
CA SER A 356 -28.06 -2.89 6.54
C SER A 356 -28.56 -1.46 6.33
N ILE A 357 -27.75 -0.56 5.76
CA ILE A 357 -28.14 0.82 5.47
C ILE A 357 -29.03 0.82 4.23
N PRO A 358 -30.28 1.37 4.30
CA PRO A 358 -31.30 1.12 3.28
C PRO A 358 -31.07 1.86 1.96
N TYR A 359 -30.48 3.08 1.98
CA TYR A 359 -30.29 3.85 0.75
C TYR A 359 -29.11 3.32 -0.07
N VAL A 360 -29.38 2.94 -1.31
CA VAL A 360 -28.39 2.38 -2.25
C VAL A 360 -28.23 3.31 -3.43
N VAL A 361 -26.98 3.68 -3.71
CA VAL A 361 -26.62 4.52 -4.86
C VAL A 361 -26.48 3.66 -6.11
N SER A 362 -27.07 4.09 -7.22
CA SER A 362 -26.96 3.37 -8.49
C SER A 362 -25.52 3.38 -9.04
N ASP A 363 -25.15 2.38 -9.84
CA ASP A 363 -23.84 2.34 -10.48
C ASP A 363 -23.62 3.51 -11.47
N GLN A 364 -24.72 4.02 -12.06
CA GLN A 364 -24.68 5.21 -12.91
C GLN A 364 -24.32 6.45 -12.10
N ASP A 365 -24.95 6.64 -10.95
CA ASP A 365 -24.64 7.77 -10.06
C ASP A 365 -23.23 7.67 -9.50
N LYS A 366 -22.77 6.47 -9.09
CA LYS A 366 -21.37 6.24 -8.67
C LYS A 366 -20.39 6.66 -9.74
N LYS A 367 -20.62 6.31 -11.00
CA LYS A 367 -19.77 6.72 -12.13
C LYS A 367 -19.77 8.24 -12.34
N GLN A 368 -20.93 8.87 -12.27
CA GLN A 368 -21.07 10.33 -12.43
C GLN A 368 -20.38 11.06 -11.28
N ARG A 369 -20.60 10.66 -10.04
CA ARG A 369 -19.95 11.22 -8.84
C ARG A 369 -18.45 11.05 -8.90
N SER A 370 -17.97 9.84 -9.24
CA SER A 370 -16.52 9.57 -9.40
C SER A 370 -15.91 10.49 -10.45
N LYS A 371 -16.57 10.67 -11.60
CA LYS A 371 -16.07 11.55 -12.64
C LYS A 371 -15.92 12.99 -12.16
N ARG A 372 -16.95 13.54 -11.49
CA ARG A 372 -16.92 14.93 -10.97
C ARG A 372 -15.74 15.15 -9.99
N LEU A 373 -15.49 14.18 -9.07
CA LEU A 373 -14.39 14.29 -8.12
C LEU A 373 -13.02 14.06 -8.76
N LEU A 374 -12.92 13.22 -9.79
CA LEU A 374 -11.69 13.04 -10.55
C LEU A 374 -11.36 14.32 -11.35
N ASP A 375 -12.36 14.94 -12.00
CA ASP A 375 -12.19 16.22 -12.71
C ASP A 375 -11.72 17.32 -11.71
N LEU A 376 -12.25 17.34 -10.48
CA LEU A 376 -11.80 18.26 -9.41
C LEU A 376 -10.37 17.93 -8.97
N SER A 377 -10.02 16.67 -8.83
CA SER A 377 -8.66 16.23 -8.48
C SER A 377 -7.63 16.68 -9.50
N ASP A 378 -7.95 16.52 -10.78
CA ASP A 378 -7.06 16.94 -11.87
C ASP A 378 -6.83 18.47 -11.85
N GLN A 379 -7.89 19.26 -11.63
CA GLN A 379 -7.79 20.72 -11.49
C GLN A 379 -6.89 21.13 -10.31
N LYS A 380 -7.09 20.51 -9.14
CA LYS A 380 -6.29 20.79 -7.93
C LYS A 380 -4.83 20.39 -8.10
N THR A 381 -4.58 19.22 -8.66
CA THR A 381 -3.21 18.73 -8.94
C THR A 381 -2.49 19.64 -9.93
N GLU A 382 -3.17 20.03 -11.02
CA GLU A 382 -2.61 20.96 -12.00
C GLU A 382 -2.31 22.33 -11.36
N ALA A 383 -3.22 22.87 -10.56
CA ALA A 383 -3.02 24.16 -9.87
C ALA A 383 -1.81 24.07 -8.92
N PHE A 384 -1.68 22.99 -8.15
CA PHE A 384 -0.53 22.78 -7.28
C PHE A 384 0.78 22.69 -8.07
N TYR A 385 0.82 21.95 -9.16
CA TYR A 385 2.01 21.85 -10.00
C TYR A 385 2.41 23.19 -10.61
N ARG A 386 1.43 23.96 -11.12
CA ARG A 386 1.68 25.28 -11.73
C ARG A 386 2.31 26.29 -10.76
N GLN A 387 1.98 26.25 -9.48
CA GLN A 387 2.57 27.13 -8.46
C GLN A 387 4.08 26.90 -8.27
N HIS A 388 4.60 25.73 -8.67
CA HIS A 388 6.00 25.37 -8.50
C HIS A 388 6.85 25.50 -9.77
N ILE A 389 6.26 25.85 -10.91
CA ILE A 389 6.99 26.07 -12.16
C ILE A 389 8.06 27.16 -11.96
N GLY A 390 9.27 26.89 -12.41
CA GLY A 390 10.42 27.79 -12.30
C GLY A 390 11.21 27.67 -11.00
N GLN A 391 10.69 27.00 -9.99
CA GLN A 391 11.39 26.77 -8.71
C GLN A 391 12.48 25.70 -8.85
N MET A 392 13.51 25.80 -8.01
CA MET A 392 14.49 24.73 -7.81
C MET A 392 13.93 23.71 -6.83
N ALA A 393 14.14 22.42 -7.12
CA ALA A 393 13.67 21.35 -6.26
C ALA A 393 14.61 20.14 -6.30
N GLU A 394 14.84 19.54 -5.15
CA GLU A 394 15.53 18.27 -5.04
C GLU A 394 14.61 17.11 -5.43
N VAL A 395 15.02 16.32 -6.41
CA VAL A 395 14.29 15.19 -6.97
C VAL A 395 15.02 13.89 -6.69
N LEU A 396 14.30 12.89 -6.18
CA LEU A 396 14.75 11.51 -6.18
C LEU A 396 14.30 10.84 -7.48
N PHE A 397 15.24 10.53 -8.37
CA PHE A 397 14.93 9.86 -9.62
C PHE A 397 14.74 8.36 -9.44
N GLU A 398 13.80 7.81 -10.19
CA GLU A 398 13.47 6.38 -10.20
C GLU A 398 14.00 5.73 -11.48
N LYS A 399 14.35 4.44 -11.37
CA LYS A 399 14.85 3.64 -12.49
C LYS A 399 13.91 3.71 -13.70
N ALA A 400 14.47 4.03 -14.86
CA ALA A 400 13.74 4.04 -16.12
C ALA A 400 14.15 2.87 -17.02
N PRO A 401 13.22 2.29 -17.78
CA PRO A 401 13.59 1.39 -18.87
C PRO A 401 14.40 2.14 -19.93
N ARG A 402 15.38 1.45 -20.52
CA ARG A 402 16.24 2.05 -21.56
C ARG A 402 15.41 2.67 -22.70
N GLY A 403 15.73 3.92 -23.06
CA GLY A 403 15.06 4.66 -24.13
C GLY A 403 13.66 5.18 -23.75
N ARG A 404 13.34 5.23 -22.45
CA ARG A 404 12.12 5.84 -21.91
C ARG A 404 12.45 7.06 -21.06
N ALA A 405 11.50 7.98 -20.93
CA ALA A 405 11.59 9.09 -19.99
C ALA A 405 11.82 8.57 -18.55
N MET A 406 12.64 9.30 -17.80
CA MET A 406 12.91 9.01 -16.40
C MET A 406 12.01 9.88 -15.52
N HIS A 407 11.47 9.30 -14.49
CA HIS A 407 10.61 10.02 -13.56
C HIS A 407 11.27 10.11 -12.18
N GLY A 408 10.81 11.07 -11.39
CA GLY A 408 11.21 11.20 -10.00
C GLY A 408 10.17 11.99 -9.22
N PHE A 409 10.44 12.17 -7.93
CA PHE A 409 9.57 12.93 -7.05
C PHE A 409 10.35 13.96 -6.25
N THR A 410 9.79 15.16 -6.13
CA THR A 410 10.29 16.19 -5.24
C THR A 410 10.01 15.85 -3.77
N ARG A 411 10.55 16.67 -2.84
CA ARG A 411 10.25 16.53 -1.40
C ARG A 411 8.74 16.60 -1.13
N ASN A 412 8.03 17.52 -1.74
CA ASN A 412 6.57 17.69 -1.64
C ASN A 412 5.78 16.90 -2.71
N TYR A 413 6.31 15.78 -3.17
CA TYR A 413 5.66 14.77 -3.99
C TYR A 413 5.22 15.20 -5.39
N ILE A 414 5.72 16.30 -5.93
CA ILE A 414 5.53 16.65 -7.34
C ILE A 414 6.24 15.60 -8.18
N ARG A 415 5.51 15.00 -9.11
CA ARG A 415 6.11 14.10 -10.08
C ARG A 415 6.82 14.91 -11.15
N VAL A 416 8.04 14.52 -11.49
CA VAL A 416 8.81 15.13 -12.57
C VAL A 416 9.13 14.13 -13.66
N GLU A 417 9.36 14.63 -14.87
CA GLU A 417 9.76 13.86 -16.05
C GLU A 417 11.01 14.47 -16.68
N LEU A 418 12.07 13.67 -16.74
CA LEU A 418 13.26 13.92 -17.55
C LEU A 418 13.10 13.20 -18.89
N SER A 419 13.36 13.91 -19.99
CA SER A 419 13.13 13.36 -21.33
C SER A 419 13.93 12.06 -21.56
N ALA A 420 13.45 11.18 -22.45
CA ALA A 420 14.16 9.95 -22.81
C ALA A 420 15.56 10.20 -23.41
N ARG A 421 15.79 11.40 -23.95
CA ARG A 421 17.08 11.84 -24.49
C ARG A 421 18.09 12.12 -23.39
N ASP A 422 17.63 12.70 -22.28
CA ASP A 422 18.46 13.16 -21.18
C ASP A 422 18.50 12.15 -20.02
N ALA A 423 17.71 11.07 -20.10
CA ALA A 423 17.64 10.01 -19.12
C ALA A 423 18.97 9.24 -19.03
N ASP A 424 19.61 9.30 -17.86
CA ASP A 424 20.86 8.62 -17.56
C ASP A 424 20.63 7.57 -16.45
N PRO A 425 20.96 6.28 -16.67
CA PRO A 425 20.90 5.27 -15.62
C PRO A 425 21.68 5.60 -14.34
N ALA A 426 22.71 6.45 -14.43
CA ALA A 426 23.46 6.92 -13.25
C ALA A 426 22.62 7.76 -12.29
N LEU A 427 21.49 8.30 -12.73
CA LEU A 427 20.55 9.06 -11.90
C LEU A 427 19.62 8.18 -11.07
N ASP A 428 19.56 6.88 -11.34
CA ASP A 428 18.70 5.96 -10.58
C ASP A 428 19.08 6.00 -9.10
N ASN A 429 18.08 6.23 -8.25
CA ASN A 429 18.24 6.40 -6.80
C ASN A 429 19.15 7.56 -6.38
N GLN A 430 19.31 8.59 -7.23
CA GLN A 430 20.05 9.80 -6.90
C GLN A 430 19.12 10.96 -6.58
N LEU A 431 19.53 11.77 -5.60
CA LEU A 431 18.94 13.05 -5.25
C LEU A 431 19.64 14.14 -6.06
N VAL A 432 18.90 14.83 -6.89
CA VAL A 432 19.42 15.83 -7.82
C VAL A 432 18.60 17.11 -7.77
N GLU A 433 19.27 18.26 -7.64
CA GLU A 433 18.65 19.58 -7.75
C GLU A 433 18.32 19.89 -9.21
N VAL A 434 17.05 20.16 -9.49
CA VAL A 434 16.57 20.49 -10.83
C VAL A 434 15.66 21.71 -10.80
N ARG A 435 15.54 22.40 -11.94
CA ARG A 435 14.53 23.45 -12.13
C ARG A 435 13.25 22.81 -12.65
N LEU A 436 12.14 23.06 -11.98
CA LEU A 436 10.80 22.61 -12.40
C LEU A 436 10.34 23.43 -13.60
N GLY A 437 10.07 22.75 -14.71
CA GLY A 437 9.61 23.34 -15.95
C GLY A 437 8.10 23.21 -16.15
N GLU A 438 7.67 23.30 -17.42
CA GLU A 438 6.26 23.22 -17.79
C GLU A 438 5.65 21.83 -17.54
N LEU A 439 4.33 21.78 -17.47
CA LEU A 439 3.57 20.52 -17.41
C LEU A 439 3.87 19.64 -18.64
N THR A 440 3.90 18.34 -18.41
CA THR A 440 3.86 17.35 -19.50
C THR A 440 2.56 17.46 -20.28
N TYR A 441 2.52 16.91 -21.49
CA TYR A 441 1.32 16.95 -22.34
C TYR A 441 0.08 16.31 -21.66
N ASP A 442 0.29 15.22 -20.93
CA ASP A 442 -0.76 14.53 -20.16
C ASP A 442 -1.06 15.19 -18.81
N ARG A 443 -0.35 16.28 -18.47
CA ARG A 443 -0.47 17.05 -17.21
C ARG A 443 -0.20 16.25 -15.94
N GLN A 444 0.50 15.12 -16.06
CA GLN A 444 0.77 14.21 -14.94
C GLN A 444 2.12 14.43 -14.27
N ALA A 445 2.97 15.29 -14.84
CA ALA A 445 4.29 15.62 -14.30
C ALA A 445 4.73 17.03 -14.74
N LEU A 446 5.77 17.57 -14.08
CA LEU A 446 6.53 18.71 -14.56
C LEU A 446 7.78 18.22 -15.31
N LYS A 447 8.05 18.81 -16.48
CA LYS A 447 9.30 18.55 -17.20
C LYS A 447 10.47 19.13 -16.42
N VAL A 448 11.61 18.46 -16.47
CA VAL A 448 12.85 18.95 -15.87
C VAL A 448 14.01 18.78 -16.85
N ASN A 449 15.02 19.66 -16.71
CA ASN A 449 16.29 19.57 -17.40
C ASN A 449 17.39 19.53 -16.31
N LEU A 450 18.48 18.81 -16.58
CA LEU A 450 19.67 18.72 -15.74
C LEU A 450 20.63 19.87 -16.02
#